data_cc8bc650fb7e4094ac2c48b17340ef64
#
_entry.id   cc8bc650fb7e4094ac2c48b17340ef64
#
_cell.length_a   1.000
_cell.length_b   1.000
_cell.length_c   1.000
_cell.angle_alpha   90.00
_cell.angle_beta   90.00
_cell.angle_gamma   90.00
#
_symmetry.space_group_name_H-M   'P 1'
#
loop_
_entity.id
_entity.type
_entity.pdbx_description
1 polymer ?
#
loop_
_entity_poly.entity_id
_entity_poly.type
_entity_poly.pdbx_seq_one_letter_code
_entity_poly.pdbx_strand_id
1 'polypeptide(L)'
;LVPLGTQTLVLMMQREAAWRLTSEERSKDRTPLGITLQRMGTLRKVRSVSPGAFRPIPRVDSTILEIRIQRHRSLGQDPSWRALVRGSFAQRRKTLLNNWTGGWGLSREEACERLAPLGLPFTARPEELTLDQWALLAERFDWKRRGGPLPEEGPA
;
A
#
# COMPACT_ATOMS: atom_id res chain seq x y z
N LEU A 1 -1.49 -12.67 -0.27
CA LEU A 1 -1.44 -13.68 -1.33
C LEU A 1 -2.85 -13.94 -1.83
N VAL A 2 -3.22 -13.31 -2.94
CA VAL A 2 -4.50 -13.56 -3.62
C VAL A 2 -4.22 -14.63 -4.67
N PRO A 3 -4.75 -15.87 -4.53
CA PRO A 3 -4.55 -16.92 -5.51
C PRO A 3 -5.07 -16.50 -6.89
N LEU A 4 -4.43 -16.98 -7.94
CA LEU A 4 -4.91 -16.82 -9.30
C LEU A 4 -6.36 -17.36 -9.40
N GLY A 5 -7.30 -16.51 -9.78
CA GLY A 5 -8.72 -16.87 -9.87
C GLY A 5 -9.60 -16.39 -8.72
N THR A 6 -9.05 -15.98 -7.57
CA THR A 6 -9.84 -15.38 -6.49
C THR A 6 -10.49 -14.08 -6.97
N GLN A 7 -11.82 -14.00 -6.85
CA GLN A 7 -12.59 -12.80 -7.19
C GLN A 7 -13.04 -12.04 -5.95
N THR A 8 -13.33 -12.75 -4.88
CA THR A 8 -13.81 -12.17 -3.63
C THR A 8 -13.13 -12.84 -2.45
N LEU A 9 -12.65 -12.01 -1.51
CA LEU A 9 -12.19 -12.44 -0.20
C LEU A 9 -13.09 -11.82 0.86
N VAL A 10 -13.48 -12.63 1.82
CA VAL A 10 -14.17 -12.15 3.02
C VAL A 10 -13.30 -12.52 4.22
N LEU A 11 -12.80 -11.51 4.90
CA LEU A 11 -11.83 -11.69 5.98
C LEU A 11 -12.34 -11.01 7.24
N MET A 12 -12.17 -11.67 8.38
CA MET A 12 -12.36 -11.06 9.68
C MET A 12 -10.99 -10.71 10.28
N MET A 13 -10.85 -9.48 10.72
CA MET A 13 -9.61 -8.98 11.31
C MET A 13 -9.88 -7.94 12.38
N GLN A 14 -8.86 -7.56 13.14
CA GLN A 14 -8.97 -6.46 14.10
C GLN A 14 -9.40 -5.18 13.39
N ARG A 15 -10.23 -4.37 14.04
CA ARG A 15 -10.77 -3.12 13.51
C ARG A 15 -9.70 -2.19 12.98
N GLU A 16 -8.59 -2.06 13.69
CA GLU A 16 -7.46 -1.22 13.27
C GLU A 16 -6.79 -1.73 11.99
N ALA A 17 -6.62 -3.06 11.85
CA ALA A 17 -6.06 -3.66 10.64
C ALA A 17 -6.97 -3.41 9.43
N ALA A 18 -8.30 -3.59 9.59
CA ALA A 18 -9.26 -3.27 8.54
C ALA A 18 -9.24 -1.78 8.17
N TRP A 19 -9.13 -0.90 9.17
CA TRP A 19 -9.00 0.53 8.96
C TRP A 19 -7.79 0.88 8.10
N ARG A 20 -6.61 0.34 8.43
CA ARG A 20 -5.37 0.58 7.66
C ARG A 20 -5.45 0.13 6.20
N LEU A 21 -6.18 -0.96 5.91
CA LEU A 21 -6.38 -1.42 4.54
C LEU A 21 -7.34 -0.54 3.74
N THR A 22 -8.32 0.07 4.41
CA THR A 22 -9.34 0.91 3.78
C THR A 22 -9.07 2.40 3.90
N SER A 23 -7.93 2.80 4.49
CA SER A 23 -7.57 4.21 4.65
C SER A 23 -7.35 4.88 3.30
N GLU A 24 -7.96 6.05 3.15
CA GLU A 24 -7.91 6.89 1.97
C GLU A 24 -6.60 7.71 1.90
N GLU A 25 -6.43 8.43 0.82
CA GLU A 25 -5.31 9.36 0.64
C GLU A 25 -5.24 10.39 1.78
N ARG A 26 -4.02 10.83 2.10
CA ARG A 26 -3.68 11.74 3.21
C ARG A 26 -3.88 11.18 4.62
N SER A 27 -4.33 9.93 4.74
CA SER A 27 -4.40 9.27 6.04
C SER A 27 -3.03 8.76 6.48
N LYS A 28 -2.65 9.07 7.73
CA LYS A 28 -1.42 8.53 8.35
C LYS A 28 -1.44 7.00 8.50
N ASP A 29 -2.62 6.40 8.47
CA ASP A 29 -2.80 4.95 8.63
C ASP A 29 -2.67 4.18 7.31
N ARG A 30 -2.52 4.89 6.20
CA ARG A 30 -2.38 4.30 4.87
C ARG A 30 -1.15 3.41 4.78
N THR A 31 -1.30 2.26 4.14
CA THR A 31 -0.25 1.24 4.05
C THR A 31 0.01 0.78 2.62
N PRO A 32 1.20 0.28 2.31
CA PRO A 32 1.52 -0.35 1.02
C PRO A 32 0.51 -1.43 0.61
N LEU A 33 0.11 -2.28 1.56
CA LEU A 33 -0.88 -3.33 1.30
C LEU A 33 -2.26 -2.75 0.99
N GLY A 34 -2.70 -1.73 1.75
CA GLY A 34 -3.96 -1.05 1.50
C GLY A 34 -4.02 -0.44 0.11
N ILE A 35 -2.97 0.29 -0.31
CA ILE A 35 -2.84 0.88 -1.65
C ILE A 35 -2.92 -0.22 -2.72
N THR A 36 -2.18 -1.31 -2.54
CA THR A 36 -2.17 -2.42 -3.50
C THR A 36 -3.55 -3.04 -3.66
N LEU A 37 -4.21 -3.36 -2.54
CA LEU A 37 -5.55 -3.95 -2.57
C LEU A 37 -6.60 -3.01 -3.18
N GLN A 38 -6.57 -1.72 -2.81
CA GLN A 38 -7.45 -0.69 -3.37
C GLN A 38 -7.23 -0.52 -4.88
N ARG A 39 -6.00 -0.65 -5.36
CA ARG A 39 -5.71 -0.63 -6.81
C ARG A 39 -6.17 -1.89 -7.52
N MET A 40 -6.15 -3.05 -6.84
CA MET A 40 -6.62 -4.32 -7.38
C MET A 40 -8.15 -4.44 -7.44
N GLY A 41 -8.87 -3.71 -6.59
CA GLY A 41 -10.31 -3.83 -6.53
C GLY A 41 -10.96 -2.93 -5.48
N THR A 42 -12.13 -3.33 -5.00
CA THR A 42 -12.90 -2.60 -4.01
C THR A 42 -12.83 -3.28 -2.64
N LEU A 43 -12.69 -2.47 -1.60
CA LEU A 43 -12.69 -2.90 -0.20
C LEU A 43 -13.92 -2.34 0.49
N ARG A 44 -14.72 -3.21 1.11
CA ARG A 44 -15.95 -2.82 1.80
C ARG A 44 -15.99 -3.41 3.20
N LYS A 45 -16.18 -2.55 4.20
CA LYS A 45 -16.50 -3.00 5.57
C LYS A 45 -17.93 -3.54 5.57
N VAL A 46 -18.07 -4.82 5.87
CA VAL A 46 -19.37 -5.51 5.87
C VAL A 46 -20.04 -5.33 7.21
N ARG A 47 -19.32 -5.65 8.31
CA ARG A 47 -19.88 -5.64 9.67
C ARG A 47 -18.77 -5.51 10.72
N SER A 48 -19.10 -4.82 11.81
CA SER A 48 -18.30 -4.86 13.04
C SER A 48 -18.75 -6.01 13.92
N VAL A 49 -17.80 -6.67 14.59
CA VAL A 49 -18.05 -7.79 15.52
C VAL A 49 -17.46 -7.42 16.86
N SER A 50 -18.33 -7.36 17.89
CA SER A 50 -17.91 -7.01 19.23
C SER A 50 -17.09 -8.13 19.89
N PRO A 51 -16.22 -7.81 20.87
CA PRO A 51 -15.43 -8.78 21.60
C PRO A 51 -16.24 -9.89 22.25
N GLY A 52 -17.45 -9.59 22.68
CA GLY A 52 -18.35 -10.56 23.33
C GLY A 52 -18.77 -11.75 22.47
N ALA A 53 -18.57 -11.66 21.14
CA ALA A 53 -18.84 -12.78 20.22
C ALA A 53 -17.79 -13.91 20.26
N PHE A 54 -16.69 -13.74 21.02
CA PHE A 54 -15.56 -14.67 21.02
C PHE A 54 -15.30 -15.29 22.40
N ARG A 55 -14.67 -16.47 22.38
CA ARG A 55 -14.15 -17.15 23.57
C ARG A 55 -12.73 -17.68 23.25
N PRO A 56 -11.68 -17.23 23.94
CA PRO A 56 -11.66 -16.17 24.96
C PRO A 56 -12.00 -14.79 24.37
N ILE A 57 -12.48 -13.88 25.21
CA ILE A 57 -12.88 -12.53 24.80
C ILE A 57 -11.64 -11.72 24.42
N PRO A 58 -11.52 -11.22 23.17
CA PRO A 58 -10.41 -10.36 22.77
C PRO A 58 -10.56 -8.94 23.36
N ARG A 59 -9.46 -8.18 23.39
CA ARG A 59 -9.47 -6.81 23.93
C ARG A 59 -9.92 -5.75 22.93
N VAL A 60 -10.13 -6.12 21.67
CA VAL A 60 -10.41 -5.19 20.56
C VAL A 60 -11.57 -5.70 19.70
N ASP A 61 -12.27 -4.77 19.07
CA ASP A 61 -13.30 -5.09 18.10
C ASP A 61 -12.70 -5.71 16.85
N SER A 62 -13.47 -6.57 16.20
CA SER A 62 -13.18 -7.11 14.87
C SER A 62 -14.07 -6.49 13.81
N THR A 63 -13.61 -6.56 12.57
CA THR A 63 -14.35 -6.10 11.38
C THR A 63 -14.31 -7.19 10.32
N ILE A 64 -15.45 -7.45 9.70
CA ILE A 64 -15.53 -8.26 8.48
C ILE A 64 -15.33 -7.33 7.29
N LEU A 65 -14.30 -7.63 6.51
CA LEU A 65 -13.92 -6.89 5.30
C LEU A 65 -14.15 -7.76 4.08
N GLU A 66 -14.88 -7.25 3.11
CA GLU A 66 -15.01 -7.84 1.77
C GLU A 66 -14.05 -7.14 0.83
N ILE A 67 -13.28 -7.91 0.08
CA ILE A 67 -12.34 -7.42 -0.94
C ILE A 67 -12.74 -8.08 -2.25
N ARG A 68 -13.20 -7.30 -3.22
CA ARG A 68 -13.53 -7.75 -4.57
C ARG A 68 -12.45 -7.38 -5.54
N ILE A 69 -11.75 -8.37 -6.08
CA ILE A 69 -10.66 -8.18 -7.04
C ILE A 69 -11.25 -8.00 -8.44
N GLN A 70 -11.12 -6.81 -8.99
CA GLN A 70 -11.71 -6.43 -10.27
C GLN A 70 -10.67 -6.15 -11.35
N ARG A 71 -9.53 -5.59 -10.97
CA ARG A 71 -8.50 -5.10 -11.88
C ARG A 71 -7.12 -5.50 -11.37
N HIS A 72 -6.15 -5.59 -12.29
CA HIS A 72 -4.74 -5.78 -11.94
C HIS A 72 -4.48 -6.93 -10.96
N ARG A 73 -5.12 -8.09 -11.18
CA ARG A 73 -4.96 -9.28 -10.31
C ARG A 73 -3.51 -9.66 -10.04
N SER A 74 -2.63 -9.46 -11.03
CA SER A 74 -1.20 -9.73 -10.92
C SER A 74 -0.41 -8.64 -10.20
N LEU A 75 -1.03 -7.49 -9.87
CA LEU A 75 -0.32 -6.33 -9.33
C LEU A 75 0.42 -6.66 -8.03
N GLY A 76 -0.20 -7.42 -7.14
CA GLY A 76 0.43 -7.86 -5.90
C GLY A 76 1.66 -8.77 -6.10
N GLN A 77 1.81 -9.37 -7.28
CA GLN A 77 2.95 -10.20 -7.68
C GLN A 77 3.95 -9.44 -8.55
N ASP A 78 3.60 -8.25 -9.05
CA ASP A 78 4.49 -7.42 -9.86
C ASP A 78 5.65 -6.89 -9.01
N PRO A 79 6.89 -7.32 -9.28
CA PRO A 79 8.05 -6.88 -8.50
C PRO A 79 8.29 -5.37 -8.60
N SER A 80 7.99 -4.74 -9.73
CA SER A 80 8.14 -3.29 -9.93
C SER A 80 7.16 -2.51 -9.06
N TRP A 81 5.88 -2.89 -9.09
CA TRP A 81 4.87 -2.31 -8.21
C TRP A 81 5.22 -2.46 -6.72
N ARG A 82 5.61 -3.67 -6.32
CA ARG A 82 6.00 -3.94 -4.93
C ARG A 82 7.20 -3.11 -4.50
N ALA A 83 8.22 -3.01 -5.36
CA ALA A 83 9.40 -2.18 -5.09
C ALA A 83 9.00 -0.71 -4.94
N LEU A 84 8.23 -0.16 -5.89
CA LEU A 84 7.73 1.21 -5.85
C LEU A 84 7.01 1.52 -4.55
N VAL A 85 5.95 0.77 -4.24
CA VAL A 85 5.10 1.10 -3.10
C VAL A 85 5.84 0.89 -1.78
N ARG A 86 6.52 -0.27 -1.59
CA ARG A 86 7.26 -0.56 -0.35
C ARG A 86 8.42 0.39 -0.14
N GLY A 87 9.22 0.66 -1.17
CA GLY A 87 10.35 1.57 -1.09
C GLY A 87 9.93 3.01 -0.77
N SER A 88 8.81 3.46 -1.32
CA SER A 88 8.26 4.78 -0.99
C SER A 88 7.85 4.90 0.49
N PHE A 89 7.46 3.81 1.13
CA PHE A 89 7.10 3.76 2.56
C PHE A 89 8.23 3.27 3.47
N ALA A 90 9.45 3.09 2.97
CA ALA A 90 10.56 2.54 3.75
C ALA A 90 10.82 3.33 5.05
N GLN A 91 10.68 4.66 4.99
CA GLN A 91 10.74 5.53 6.16
C GLN A 91 9.49 6.42 6.22
N ARG A 92 8.49 6.00 7.00
CA ARG A 92 7.17 6.65 7.09
C ARG A 92 7.18 8.15 7.35
N ARG A 93 8.16 8.65 8.10
CA ARG A 93 8.27 10.07 8.43
C ARG A 93 9.01 10.90 7.38
N LYS A 94 9.50 10.26 6.31
CA LYS A 94 10.22 10.94 5.23
C LYS A 94 9.30 11.22 4.04
N THR A 95 9.70 12.22 3.24
CA THR A 95 9.07 12.52 1.96
C THR A 95 9.37 11.44 0.93
N LEU A 96 8.62 11.39 -0.17
CA LEU A 96 8.92 10.53 -1.32
C LEU A 96 10.34 10.76 -1.82
N LEU A 97 10.71 12.03 -2.02
CA LEU A 97 12.05 12.42 -2.46
C LEU A 97 13.13 11.76 -1.58
N ASN A 98 13.01 11.90 -0.26
CA ASN A 98 14.00 11.36 0.67
C ASN A 98 13.99 9.82 0.74
N ASN A 99 12.84 9.18 0.57
CA ASN A 99 12.77 7.72 0.49
C ASN A 99 13.45 7.21 -0.78
N TRP A 100 13.25 7.89 -1.91
CA TRP A 100 13.80 7.46 -3.19
C TRP A 100 15.31 7.73 -3.30
N THR A 101 15.78 8.87 -2.83
CA THR A 101 17.23 9.16 -2.83
C THR A 101 17.99 8.31 -1.82
N GLY A 102 17.47 8.12 -0.62
CA GLY A 102 18.13 7.33 0.44
C GLY A 102 17.95 5.83 0.31
N GLY A 103 16.78 5.36 -0.15
CA GLY A 103 16.45 3.94 -0.21
C GLY A 103 16.81 3.27 -1.55
N TRP A 104 16.67 4.00 -2.67
CA TRP A 104 16.98 3.49 -4.00
C TRP A 104 18.25 4.07 -4.62
N GLY A 105 18.92 4.99 -3.94
CA GLY A 105 20.11 5.64 -4.48
C GLY A 105 19.83 6.43 -5.75
N LEU A 106 18.59 6.91 -5.95
CA LEU A 106 18.31 7.86 -7.02
C LEU A 106 19.00 9.17 -6.74
N SER A 107 19.50 9.83 -7.78
CA SER A 107 19.95 11.22 -7.62
C SER A 107 18.74 12.11 -7.27
N ARG A 108 19.01 13.29 -6.75
CA ARG A 108 17.94 14.24 -6.43
C ARG A 108 17.20 14.66 -7.69
N GLU A 109 17.91 14.84 -8.79
CA GLU A 109 17.38 15.19 -10.10
C GLU A 109 16.44 14.11 -10.62
N GLU A 110 16.87 12.85 -10.62
CA GLU A 110 16.06 11.70 -11.02
C GLU A 110 14.77 11.57 -10.17
N ALA A 111 14.85 11.80 -8.86
CA ALA A 111 13.70 11.77 -7.98
C ALA A 111 12.74 12.93 -8.26
N CYS A 112 13.23 14.13 -8.54
CA CYS A 112 12.43 15.28 -8.95
C CYS A 112 11.72 15.06 -10.29
N GLU A 113 12.40 14.49 -11.28
CA GLU A 113 11.81 14.13 -12.57
C GLU A 113 10.65 13.14 -12.44
N ARG A 114 10.75 12.20 -11.49
CA ARG A 114 9.65 11.26 -11.21
C ARG A 114 8.48 11.91 -10.49
N LEU A 115 8.71 12.91 -9.66
CA LEU A 115 7.66 13.66 -8.97
C LEU A 115 6.96 14.69 -9.87
N ALA A 116 7.67 15.26 -10.84
CA ALA A 116 7.14 16.34 -11.69
C ALA A 116 5.78 16.00 -12.34
N PRO A 117 5.57 14.81 -12.95
CA PRO A 117 4.30 14.48 -13.59
C PRO A 117 3.13 14.32 -12.62
N LEU A 118 3.38 14.24 -11.32
CA LEU A 118 2.33 14.08 -10.29
C LEU A 118 1.71 15.42 -9.88
N GLY A 119 2.34 16.55 -10.21
CA GLY A 119 1.92 17.86 -9.75
C GLY A 119 2.00 18.05 -8.23
N LEU A 120 2.85 17.25 -7.55
CA LEU A 120 3.00 17.27 -6.10
C LEU A 120 4.25 18.07 -5.68
N PRO A 121 4.21 18.71 -4.51
CA PRO A 121 5.39 19.37 -3.97
C PRO A 121 6.47 18.33 -3.59
N PHE A 122 7.74 18.75 -3.59
CA PHE A 122 8.86 17.87 -3.20
C PHE A 122 8.80 17.42 -1.73
N THR A 123 7.96 18.06 -0.94
CA THR A 123 7.66 17.67 0.45
C THR A 123 6.60 16.59 0.58
N ALA A 124 5.97 16.18 -0.54
CA ALA A 124 4.91 15.18 -0.55
C ALA A 124 5.37 13.85 0.08
N ARG A 125 4.46 13.25 0.83
CA ARG A 125 4.66 11.95 1.48
C ARG A 125 3.92 10.84 0.74
N PRO A 126 4.33 9.58 0.87
CA PRO A 126 3.70 8.48 0.15
C PRO A 126 2.20 8.34 0.43
N GLU A 127 1.74 8.62 1.65
CA GLU A 127 0.33 8.56 2.01
C GLU A 127 -0.55 9.60 1.28
N GLU A 128 0.03 10.65 0.72
CA GLU A 128 -0.70 11.73 0.05
C GLU A 128 -1.08 11.40 -1.41
N LEU A 129 -0.42 10.41 -2.04
CA LEU A 129 -0.66 10.07 -3.44
C LEU A 129 -2.03 9.42 -3.63
N THR A 130 -2.72 9.83 -4.71
CA THR A 130 -3.91 9.12 -5.20
C THR A 130 -3.54 7.76 -5.79
N LEU A 131 -4.51 6.87 -5.98
CA LEU A 131 -4.30 5.59 -6.66
C LEU A 131 -3.85 5.77 -8.12
N ASP A 132 -4.33 6.83 -8.79
CA ASP A 132 -3.93 7.14 -10.16
C ASP A 132 -2.50 7.67 -10.25
N GLN A 133 -2.06 8.45 -9.27
CA GLN A 133 -0.66 8.88 -9.19
C GLN A 133 0.28 7.68 -8.94
N TRP A 134 -0.12 6.72 -8.12
CA TRP A 134 0.63 5.47 -7.95
C TRP A 134 0.71 4.67 -9.26
N ALA A 135 -0.39 4.59 -10.02
CA ALA A 135 -0.42 3.92 -11.32
C ALA A 135 0.51 4.63 -12.32
N LEU A 136 0.44 5.96 -12.40
CA LEU A 136 1.28 6.77 -13.29
C LEU A 136 2.78 6.55 -13.01
N LEU A 137 3.18 6.49 -11.74
CA LEU A 137 4.56 6.18 -11.37
C LEU A 137 4.98 4.78 -11.81
N ALA A 138 4.10 3.78 -11.61
CA ALA A 138 4.39 2.41 -11.97
C ALA A 138 4.51 2.19 -13.48
N GLU A 139 3.72 2.93 -14.28
CA GLU A 139 3.72 2.84 -15.75
C GLU A 139 4.91 3.58 -16.38
N ARG A 140 5.28 4.73 -15.85
CA ARG A 140 6.30 5.60 -16.46
C ARG A 140 7.73 5.20 -16.12
N PHE A 141 7.96 4.53 -15.01
CA PHE A 141 9.31 4.31 -14.49
C PHE A 141 9.55 2.84 -14.16
N ASP A 142 10.73 2.35 -14.53
CA ASP A 142 11.20 1.02 -14.11
C ASP A 142 11.76 1.10 -12.69
N TRP A 143 11.06 0.49 -11.75
CA TRP A 143 11.42 0.43 -10.33
C TRP A 143 12.25 -0.80 -9.95
N LYS A 144 12.51 -1.72 -10.90
CA LYS A 144 13.31 -2.94 -10.66
C LYS A 144 14.82 -2.68 -10.71
N ARG A 145 15.24 -1.67 -11.43
CA ARG A 145 16.61 -1.54 -11.92
C ARG A 145 17.63 -1.01 -10.92
N ARG A 146 17.25 -0.43 -9.77
CA ARG A 146 18.16 0.20 -8.82
C ARG A 146 17.77 -0.03 -7.36
N GLY A 147 17.21 -1.19 -7.03
CA GLY A 147 16.98 -1.57 -5.66
C GLY A 147 18.04 -2.54 -5.21
N GLY A 148 18.86 -2.20 -4.24
CA GLY A 148 19.46 -3.19 -3.36
C GLY A 148 18.34 -4.10 -2.80
N PRO A 149 18.67 -5.24 -2.16
CA PRO A 149 17.66 -6.15 -1.64
C PRO A 149 16.64 -5.37 -0.82
N LEU A 150 15.35 -5.57 -1.12
CA LEU A 150 14.29 -5.08 -0.26
C LEU A 150 14.61 -5.51 1.18
N PRO A 151 14.46 -4.66 2.19
CA PRO A 151 14.62 -5.10 3.56
C PRO A 151 13.78 -6.36 3.74
N GLU A 152 14.44 -7.44 4.14
CA GLU A 152 13.81 -8.74 4.37
C GLU A 152 12.61 -8.54 5.30
N GLU A 153 11.53 -9.24 5.02
CA GLU A 153 10.36 -9.25 5.89
C GLU A 153 10.84 -9.77 7.25
N GLY A 154 10.90 -8.88 8.23
CA GLY A 154 11.03 -9.33 9.61
C GLY A 154 9.92 -10.34 9.90
N PRO A 155 10.16 -11.32 10.77
CA PRO A 155 9.16 -12.34 11.09
C PRO A 155 7.85 -11.67 11.53
N ALA A 156 6.76 -12.20 10.99
CA ALA A 156 5.39 -11.78 11.29
C ALA A 156 5.04 -11.96 12.76
#